data_ef0cd2563a2d6330f810e269951ef3c2
#
_entry.id   ef0cd2563a2d6330f810e269951ef3c2
#
_cell.length_a   1.000
_cell.length_b   1.000
_cell.length_c   1.000
_cell.angle_alpha   90.00
_cell.angle_beta   90.00
_cell.angle_gamma   90.00
#
_symmetry.space_group_name_H-M   'P 1'
#
loop_
_entity.id
_entity.type
_entity.pdbx_description
1 polymer ?
#
loop_
_entity_poly.entity_id
_entity_poly.type
_entity_poly.pdbx_seq_one_letter_code
_entity_poly.pdbx_strand_id
1 'polypeptide(L)'
;LSHGARIVDLGAAPGGWSQVLSSRIKSGNIVAIDVLDIEPITGVQIIQGDVSERGISGKIVEALGGSPDIVLSDMAAPTTGHRQTDHLRTMHLCELALDFAIENLNHGGTVVAKVFQGGTQSAMLAGIKPLFENIKHVKPAASRKESPETYLVAKGFKKNSS
;
A
#
# COMPACT_ATOMS: atom_id res chain seq x y z
N LEU A 1 -6.29 -1.16 14.74
CA LEU A 1 -7.21 -0.77 13.66
C LEU A 1 -8.56 -0.39 14.26
N SER A 2 -9.02 0.82 13.96
CA SER A 2 -10.30 1.31 14.46
C SER A 2 -11.47 0.72 13.67
N HIS A 3 -12.62 0.60 14.31
CA HIS A 3 -13.86 0.22 13.64
C HIS A 3 -14.24 1.29 12.62
N GLY A 4 -14.72 0.87 11.45
CA GLY A 4 -15.13 1.78 10.39
C GLY A 4 -13.98 2.30 9.53
N ALA A 5 -12.77 1.81 9.73
CA ALA A 5 -11.62 2.23 8.92
C ALA A 5 -11.80 1.83 7.44
N ARG A 6 -11.41 2.73 6.55
CA ARG A 6 -11.39 2.48 5.11
C ARG A 6 -9.99 2.09 4.71
N ILE A 7 -9.85 0.91 4.13
CA ILE A 7 -8.53 0.31 3.82
C ILE A 7 -8.47 -0.07 2.36
N VAL A 8 -7.37 0.29 1.71
CA VAL A 8 -7.07 -0.15 0.34
C VAL A 8 -5.87 -1.08 0.38
N ASP A 9 -6.00 -2.23 -0.29
CA ASP A 9 -4.92 -3.20 -0.46
C ASP A 9 -4.50 -3.18 -1.93
N LEU A 10 -3.40 -2.51 -2.23
CA LEU A 10 -2.88 -2.35 -3.59
C LEU A 10 -2.00 -3.54 -3.95
N GLY A 11 -2.25 -4.14 -5.12
CA GLY A 11 -1.52 -5.33 -5.54
C GLY A 11 -1.87 -6.52 -4.65
N ALA A 12 -3.16 -6.74 -4.42
CA ALA A 12 -3.66 -7.61 -3.36
C ALA A 12 -3.58 -9.10 -3.66
N ALA A 13 -3.42 -9.51 -4.91
CA ALA A 13 -3.39 -10.93 -5.24
C ALA A 13 -2.18 -11.63 -4.58
N PRO A 14 -2.34 -12.83 -4.08
CA PRO A 14 -3.53 -13.69 -4.11
C PRO A 14 -4.61 -13.37 -3.06
N GLY A 15 -4.44 -12.36 -2.23
CA GLY A 15 -5.45 -11.95 -1.28
C GLY A 15 -5.14 -12.19 0.19
N GLY A 16 -3.89 -12.55 0.50
CA GLY A 16 -3.51 -12.87 1.88
C GLY A 16 -3.72 -11.75 2.88
N TRP A 17 -3.31 -10.52 2.53
CA TRP A 17 -3.53 -9.36 3.40
C TRP A 17 -4.99 -9.03 3.57
N SER A 18 -5.76 -9.09 2.47
CA SER A 18 -7.21 -8.81 2.53
C SER A 18 -7.94 -9.84 3.36
N GLN A 19 -7.52 -11.11 3.33
CA GLN A 19 -8.08 -12.15 4.19
C GLN A 19 -7.84 -11.84 5.67
N VAL A 20 -6.61 -11.45 6.02
CA VAL A 20 -6.27 -11.10 7.40
C VAL A 20 -7.08 -9.89 7.85
N LEU A 21 -7.18 -8.87 7.01
CA LEU A 21 -7.93 -7.65 7.34
C LEU A 21 -9.41 -7.96 7.53
N SER A 22 -10.01 -8.75 6.65
CA SER A 22 -11.44 -9.07 6.74
C SER A 22 -11.78 -9.84 8.00
N SER A 23 -10.84 -10.66 8.50
CA SER A 23 -11.05 -11.42 9.75
C SER A 23 -10.93 -10.54 10.99
N ARG A 24 -10.21 -9.42 10.91
CA ARG A 24 -9.95 -8.53 12.05
C ARG A 24 -10.86 -7.31 12.10
N ILE A 25 -11.37 -6.88 10.95
CA ILE A 25 -12.21 -5.68 10.85
C ILE A 25 -13.63 -6.09 10.51
N LYS A 26 -14.51 -5.98 11.49
CA LYS A 26 -15.90 -6.43 11.34
C LYS A 26 -16.82 -5.38 10.74
N SER A 27 -16.42 -4.12 10.74
CA SER A 27 -17.28 -3.01 10.31
C SER A 27 -16.55 -1.97 9.45
N GLY A 28 -15.40 -2.32 8.90
CA GLY A 28 -14.68 -1.44 8.00
C GLY A 28 -14.95 -1.73 6.53
N ASN A 29 -14.56 -0.83 5.66
CA ASN A 29 -14.58 -1.04 4.22
C ASN A 29 -13.19 -1.37 3.72
N ILE A 30 -13.06 -2.50 3.03
CA ILE A 30 -11.80 -2.94 2.46
C ILE A 30 -11.99 -3.07 0.95
N VAL A 31 -11.11 -2.42 0.19
CA VAL A 31 -11.04 -2.58 -1.27
C VAL A 31 -9.69 -3.17 -1.60
N ALA A 32 -9.71 -4.29 -2.32
CA ALA A 32 -8.51 -4.95 -2.83
C ALA A 32 -8.43 -4.74 -4.34
N ILE A 33 -7.28 -4.33 -4.84
CA ILE A 33 -7.09 -4.12 -6.28
C ILE A 33 -5.83 -4.82 -6.76
N ASP A 34 -5.94 -5.51 -7.90
CA ASP A 34 -4.81 -6.12 -8.59
C ASP A 34 -5.15 -6.28 -10.07
N VAL A 35 -4.14 -6.35 -10.91
CA VAL A 35 -4.30 -6.71 -12.32
C VAL A 35 -4.66 -8.18 -12.46
N LEU A 36 -4.27 -9.01 -11.51
CA LEU A 36 -4.60 -10.43 -11.44
C LEU A 36 -5.94 -10.65 -10.74
N ASP A 37 -6.57 -11.77 -11.04
CA ASP A 37 -7.80 -12.17 -10.36
C ASP A 37 -7.52 -12.47 -8.88
N ILE A 38 -8.44 -12.04 -8.03
CA ILE A 38 -8.42 -12.35 -6.60
C ILE A 38 -9.66 -13.18 -6.30
N GLU A 39 -9.47 -14.31 -5.61
CA GLU A 39 -10.60 -15.12 -5.13
C GLU A 39 -11.49 -14.28 -4.23
N PRO A 40 -12.83 -14.41 -4.35
CA PRO A 40 -13.74 -13.65 -3.50
C PRO A 40 -13.44 -13.81 -2.01
N ILE A 41 -13.44 -12.70 -1.30
CA ILE A 41 -13.19 -12.66 0.15
C ILE A 41 -14.36 -11.93 0.78
N THR A 42 -15.01 -12.57 1.77
CA THR A 42 -16.14 -11.98 2.47
C THR A 42 -15.75 -10.66 3.11
N GLY A 43 -16.52 -9.61 2.85
CA GLY A 43 -16.28 -8.29 3.41
C GLY A 43 -15.26 -7.45 2.66
N VAL A 44 -14.74 -7.93 1.54
CA VAL A 44 -13.78 -7.22 0.70
C VAL A 44 -14.36 -6.97 -0.68
N GLN A 45 -14.34 -5.72 -1.13
CA GLN A 45 -14.66 -5.38 -2.50
C GLN A 45 -13.40 -5.54 -3.35
N ILE A 46 -13.52 -6.27 -4.45
CA ILE A 46 -12.39 -6.57 -5.31
C ILE A 46 -12.54 -5.80 -6.62
N ILE A 47 -11.49 -5.08 -6.99
CA ILE A 47 -11.39 -4.38 -8.27
C ILE A 47 -10.25 -5.01 -9.05
N GLN A 48 -10.53 -5.48 -10.26
CA GLN A 48 -9.47 -5.91 -11.16
C GLN A 48 -9.04 -4.71 -11.99
N GLY A 49 -7.80 -4.28 -11.83
CA GLY A 49 -7.28 -3.12 -12.52
C GLY A 49 -5.86 -2.79 -12.10
N ASP A 50 -5.30 -1.79 -12.74
CA ASP A 50 -3.92 -1.32 -12.52
C ASP A 50 -3.96 0.00 -11.77
N VAL A 51 -3.18 0.11 -10.70
CA VAL A 51 -3.07 1.34 -9.89
C VAL A 51 -2.62 2.53 -10.72
N SER A 52 -1.87 2.28 -11.80
CA SER A 52 -1.39 3.33 -12.69
C SER A 52 -2.42 3.79 -13.72
N GLU A 53 -3.57 3.13 -13.83
CA GLU A 53 -4.59 3.52 -14.79
C GLU A 53 -5.21 4.87 -14.43
N ARG A 54 -5.48 5.66 -15.46
CA ARG A 54 -6.16 6.93 -15.28
C ARG A 54 -7.58 6.70 -14.77
N GLY A 55 -7.95 7.42 -13.72
CA GLY A 55 -9.28 7.32 -13.13
C GLY A 55 -9.45 6.19 -12.12
N ILE A 56 -8.42 5.37 -11.89
CA ILE A 56 -8.52 4.26 -10.93
C ILE A 56 -8.70 4.75 -9.50
N SER A 57 -8.07 5.86 -9.14
CA SER A 57 -8.22 6.44 -7.80
C SER A 57 -9.68 6.78 -7.50
N GLY A 58 -10.39 7.34 -8.45
CA GLY A 58 -11.81 7.65 -8.29
C GLY A 58 -12.66 6.41 -8.07
N LYS A 59 -12.38 5.34 -8.80
CA LYS A 59 -13.09 4.06 -8.65
C LYS A 59 -12.87 3.47 -7.26
N ILE A 60 -11.64 3.52 -6.77
CA ILE A 60 -11.29 2.99 -5.45
C ILE A 60 -12.00 3.80 -4.35
N VAL A 61 -11.92 5.12 -4.41
CA VAL A 61 -12.53 6.00 -3.42
C VAL A 61 -14.05 5.84 -3.41
N GLU A 62 -14.67 5.72 -4.59
CA GLU A 62 -16.11 5.47 -4.70
C GLU A 62 -16.49 4.13 -4.06
N ALA A 63 -15.73 3.07 -4.33
CA ALA A 63 -15.99 1.75 -3.76
C ALA A 63 -15.84 1.76 -2.23
N LEU A 64 -14.91 2.57 -1.69
CA LEU A 64 -14.71 2.72 -0.25
C LEU A 64 -15.79 3.57 0.42
N GLY A 65 -16.51 4.37 -0.34
CA GLY A 65 -17.43 5.34 0.22
C GLY A 65 -16.76 6.60 0.78
N GLY A 66 -15.51 6.81 0.42
CA GLY A 66 -14.73 7.97 0.85
C GLY A 66 -13.24 7.71 0.80
N SER A 67 -12.46 8.68 1.25
CA SER A 67 -11.01 8.59 1.27
C SER A 67 -10.52 7.49 2.22
N PRO A 68 -9.44 6.78 1.88
CA PRO A 68 -8.91 5.74 2.76
C PRO A 68 -8.23 6.30 3.99
N ASP A 69 -8.27 5.52 5.06
CA ASP A 69 -7.52 5.77 6.29
C ASP A 69 -6.20 5.02 6.28
N ILE A 70 -6.14 3.89 5.58
CA ILE A 70 -4.97 3.06 5.48
C ILE A 70 -4.80 2.59 4.04
N VAL A 71 -3.59 2.74 3.53
CA VAL A 71 -3.19 2.19 2.22
C VAL A 71 -2.09 1.17 2.47
N LEU A 72 -2.31 -0.06 2.00
CA LEU A 72 -1.34 -1.14 2.10
C LEU A 72 -0.86 -1.49 0.70
N SER A 73 0.43 -1.76 0.56
CA SER A 73 0.99 -2.23 -0.70
C SER A 73 2.05 -3.27 -0.44
N ASP A 74 1.78 -4.48 -0.91
CA ASP A 74 2.74 -5.57 -0.94
C ASP A 74 3.15 -5.88 -2.38
N MET A 75 3.01 -4.89 -3.26
CA MET A 75 3.36 -5.04 -4.68
C MET A 75 4.84 -5.30 -4.85
N ALA A 76 5.15 -6.34 -5.61
CA ALA A 76 6.51 -6.66 -5.98
C ALA A 76 6.52 -7.15 -7.42
N ALA A 77 7.53 -6.73 -8.17
CA ALA A 77 7.72 -7.22 -9.53
C ALA A 77 8.17 -8.68 -9.51
N PRO A 78 7.81 -9.48 -10.53
CA PRO A 78 8.36 -10.82 -10.65
C PRO A 78 9.88 -10.79 -10.66
N THR A 79 10.50 -11.73 -9.96
CA THR A 79 11.96 -11.81 -9.87
C THR A 79 12.54 -12.23 -11.22
N THR A 80 13.44 -11.41 -11.77
CA THR A 80 14.11 -11.68 -13.04
C THR A 80 15.46 -12.37 -12.85
N GLY A 81 15.99 -12.38 -11.62
CA GLY A 81 17.33 -12.82 -11.32
C GLY A 81 18.37 -11.70 -11.41
N HIS A 82 18.02 -10.56 -11.94
CA HIS A 82 18.86 -9.35 -11.95
C HIS A 82 18.51 -8.46 -10.79
N ARG A 83 19.33 -8.48 -9.76
CA ARG A 83 19.08 -7.78 -8.50
C ARG A 83 18.75 -6.29 -8.68
N GLN A 84 19.54 -5.61 -9.52
CA GLN A 84 19.33 -4.18 -9.75
C GLN A 84 18.01 -3.90 -10.46
N THR A 85 17.67 -4.70 -11.47
CA THR A 85 16.39 -4.56 -12.20
C THR A 85 15.21 -4.82 -11.27
N ASP A 86 15.28 -5.88 -10.48
CA ASP A 86 14.21 -6.23 -9.54
C ASP A 86 14.03 -5.15 -8.48
N HIS A 87 15.13 -4.59 -8.00
CA HIS A 87 15.12 -3.48 -7.04
C HIS A 87 14.42 -2.25 -7.62
N LEU A 88 14.79 -1.84 -8.84
CA LEU A 88 14.20 -0.67 -9.49
C LEU A 88 12.71 -0.84 -9.75
N ARG A 89 12.29 -2.04 -10.17
CA ARG A 89 10.87 -2.33 -10.41
C ARG A 89 10.05 -2.27 -9.13
N THR A 90 10.57 -2.84 -8.05
CA THR A 90 9.88 -2.81 -6.76
C THR A 90 9.81 -1.39 -6.21
N MET A 91 10.86 -0.60 -6.39
CA MET A 91 10.84 0.80 -6.00
C MET A 91 9.80 1.60 -6.79
N HIS A 92 9.65 1.32 -8.08
CA HIS A 92 8.61 1.96 -8.90
C HIS A 92 7.21 1.64 -8.36
N LEU A 93 6.96 0.38 -8.00
CA LEU A 93 5.68 -0.03 -7.43
C LEU A 93 5.42 0.64 -6.08
N CYS A 94 6.46 0.79 -5.26
CA CYS A 94 6.37 1.53 -4.01
C CYS A 94 6.02 3.00 -4.26
N GLU A 95 6.63 3.63 -5.25
CA GLU A 95 6.32 5.02 -5.61
C GLU A 95 4.85 5.17 -6.03
N LEU A 96 4.33 4.24 -6.81
CA LEU A 96 2.92 4.25 -7.21
C LEU A 96 2.00 4.19 -5.97
N ALA A 97 2.34 3.34 -5.01
CA ALA A 97 1.57 3.22 -3.78
C ALA A 97 1.62 4.51 -2.95
N LEU A 98 2.80 5.11 -2.84
CA LEU A 98 2.96 6.37 -2.11
C LEU A 98 2.25 7.53 -2.79
N ASP A 99 2.31 7.61 -4.12
CA ASP A 99 1.58 8.63 -4.88
C ASP A 99 0.07 8.51 -4.67
N PHE A 100 -0.44 7.29 -4.73
CA PHE A 100 -1.85 7.03 -4.44
C PHE A 100 -2.21 7.47 -3.01
N ALA A 101 -1.37 7.12 -2.04
CA ALA A 101 -1.61 7.46 -0.65
C ALA A 101 -1.61 8.98 -0.41
N ILE A 102 -0.64 9.68 -0.96
CA ILE A 102 -0.53 11.13 -0.81
C ILE A 102 -1.73 11.84 -1.44
N GLU A 103 -2.22 11.33 -2.57
CA GLU A 103 -3.36 11.90 -3.25
C GLU A 103 -4.68 11.65 -2.50
N ASN A 104 -4.82 10.51 -1.85
CA ASN A 104 -6.13 10.03 -1.39
C ASN A 104 -6.31 9.85 0.11
N LEU A 105 -5.24 9.71 0.90
CA LEU A 105 -5.37 9.47 2.35
C LEU A 105 -6.12 10.57 3.07
N ASN A 106 -6.90 10.16 4.05
CA ASN A 106 -7.44 11.09 5.04
C ASN A 106 -6.32 11.67 5.90
N HIS A 107 -6.53 12.85 6.46
CA HIS A 107 -5.62 13.43 7.44
C HIS A 107 -5.44 12.45 8.61
N GLY A 108 -4.21 12.24 9.01
CA GLY A 108 -3.87 11.25 10.04
C GLY A 108 -3.72 9.82 9.54
N GLY A 109 -3.92 9.59 8.24
CA GLY A 109 -3.87 8.26 7.66
C GLY A 109 -2.48 7.64 7.63
N THR A 110 -2.44 6.36 7.28
CA THR A 110 -1.23 5.54 7.29
C THR A 110 -1.04 4.86 5.94
N VAL A 111 0.20 4.80 5.46
CA VAL A 111 0.56 3.97 4.33
C VAL A 111 1.64 2.97 4.74
N VAL A 112 1.48 1.73 4.30
CA VAL A 112 2.46 0.65 4.49
C VAL A 112 2.82 0.10 3.11
N ALA A 113 4.07 0.16 2.76
CA ALA A 113 4.51 -0.26 1.43
C ALA A 113 5.78 -1.10 1.51
N LYS A 114 5.82 -2.18 0.72
CA LYS A 114 7.02 -2.98 0.59
C LYS A 114 8.11 -2.19 -0.12
N VAL A 115 9.31 -2.20 0.44
CA VAL A 115 10.49 -1.58 -0.14
C VAL A 115 11.67 -2.54 -0.05
N PHE A 116 12.69 -2.30 -0.89
CA PHE A 116 13.99 -2.96 -0.72
C PHE A 116 14.94 -2.01 -0.01
N GLN A 117 15.72 -2.51 0.90
CA GLN A 117 16.80 -1.73 1.52
C GLN A 117 17.85 -1.42 0.46
N GLY A 118 18.17 -0.13 0.30
CA GLY A 118 19.16 0.29 -0.66
C GLY A 118 19.16 1.79 -0.91
N GLY A 119 20.17 2.29 -1.62
CA GLY A 119 20.46 3.71 -1.77
C GLY A 119 19.42 4.56 -2.51
N THR A 120 18.59 3.95 -3.37
CA THR A 120 17.60 4.71 -4.13
C THR A 120 16.41 5.17 -3.29
N GLN A 121 16.26 4.66 -2.08
CA GLN A 121 15.17 5.04 -1.17
C GLN A 121 15.30 6.47 -0.63
N SER A 122 16.52 7.01 -0.57
CA SER A 122 16.78 8.28 0.10
C SER A 122 16.01 9.44 -0.50
N ALA A 123 15.98 9.55 -1.83
CA ALA A 123 15.25 10.64 -2.51
C ALA A 123 13.75 10.52 -2.30
N MET A 124 13.22 9.29 -2.37
CA MET A 124 11.80 9.02 -2.16
C MET A 124 11.40 9.37 -0.72
N LEU A 125 12.20 8.96 0.26
CA LEU A 125 11.94 9.26 1.67
C LEU A 125 12.01 10.76 1.94
N ALA A 126 12.97 11.47 1.36
CA ALA A 126 13.08 12.91 1.50
C ALA A 126 11.82 13.62 1.01
N GLY A 127 11.20 13.12 -0.06
CA GLY A 127 9.99 13.69 -0.60
C GLY A 127 8.75 13.50 0.28
N ILE A 128 8.67 12.39 1.02
CA ILE A 128 7.49 12.10 1.84
C ILE A 128 7.64 12.48 3.31
N LYS A 129 8.87 12.64 3.81
CA LYS A 129 9.12 12.98 5.21
C LYS A 129 8.29 14.16 5.74
N PRO A 130 8.20 15.29 5.02
CA PRO A 130 7.42 16.41 5.51
C PRO A 130 5.91 16.17 5.51
N LEU A 131 5.45 15.10 4.86
CA LEU A 131 4.03 14.81 4.69
C LEU A 131 3.45 13.89 5.77
N PHE A 132 4.30 13.29 6.60
CA PHE A 132 3.88 12.34 7.64
C PHE A 132 4.53 12.70 8.97
N GLU A 133 3.84 12.41 10.07
CA GLU A 133 4.39 12.66 11.41
C GLU A 133 5.52 11.70 11.76
N ASN A 134 5.42 10.45 11.30
CA ASN A 134 6.39 9.40 11.65
C ASN A 134 6.58 8.47 10.46
N ILE A 135 7.84 8.19 10.14
CA ILE A 135 8.19 7.22 9.10
C ILE A 135 9.23 6.27 9.69
N LYS A 136 8.98 4.97 9.56
CA LYS A 136 9.94 3.96 10.00
C LYS A 136 9.94 2.77 9.05
N HIS A 137 11.01 1.99 9.12
CA HIS A 137 11.14 0.74 8.40
C HIS A 137 10.93 -0.41 9.37
N VAL A 138 10.13 -1.38 8.97
CA VAL A 138 9.81 -2.55 9.78
C VAL A 138 10.14 -3.80 8.98
N LYS A 139 10.99 -4.65 9.53
CA LYS A 139 11.29 -5.95 8.93
C LYS A 139 10.37 -6.99 9.58
N PRO A 140 9.55 -7.71 8.76
CA PRO A 140 8.65 -8.72 9.33
C PRO A 140 9.43 -9.82 10.06
N ALA A 141 8.89 -10.29 11.18
CA ALA A 141 9.53 -11.35 11.98
C ALA A 141 9.70 -12.66 11.19
N ALA A 142 8.80 -12.94 10.24
CA ALA A 142 8.86 -14.12 9.38
C ALA A 142 9.86 -13.97 8.22
N SER A 143 10.43 -12.78 8.03
CA SER A 143 11.37 -12.50 6.95
C SER A 143 12.74 -13.08 7.26
N ARG A 144 13.41 -13.65 6.25
CA ARG A 144 14.80 -14.11 6.41
C ARG A 144 15.71 -12.90 6.63
N LYS A 145 16.75 -13.08 7.45
CA LYS A 145 17.70 -12.00 7.73
C LYS A 145 18.38 -11.46 6.47
N GLU A 146 18.60 -12.33 5.48
CA GLU A 146 19.26 -11.96 4.23
C GLU A 146 18.29 -11.31 3.23
N SER A 147 17.00 -11.35 3.48
CA SER A 147 16.03 -10.74 2.56
C SER A 147 16.20 -9.22 2.57
N PRO A 148 16.34 -8.58 1.39
CA PRO A 148 16.39 -7.12 1.32
C PRO A 148 15.01 -6.49 1.52
N GLU A 149 13.96 -7.29 1.60
CA GLU A 149 12.59 -6.77 1.74
C GLU A 149 12.33 -6.26 3.14
N THR A 150 11.72 -5.10 3.21
CA THR A 150 11.26 -4.48 4.44
C THR A 150 9.98 -3.71 4.13
N TYR A 151 9.29 -3.20 5.15
CA TYR A 151 8.12 -2.37 4.96
C TYR A 151 8.39 -0.96 5.44
N LEU A 152 8.02 -0.01 4.61
CA LEU A 152 7.97 1.40 4.97
C LEU A 152 6.62 1.66 5.63
N VAL A 153 6.61 2.19 6.84
CA VAL A 153 5.40 2.54 7.57
C VAL A 153 5.41 4.03 7.82
N ALA A 154 4.54 4.76 7.14
CA ALA A 154 4.39 6.21 7.28
C ALA A 154 3.04 6.50 7.93
N LYS A 155 3.06 7.11 9.11
CA LYS A 155 1.87 7.40 9.91
C LYS A 155 1.66 8.89 10.07
N GLY A 156 0.41 9.26 10.26
CA GLY A 156 0.06 10.65 10.56
C GLY A 156 0.15 11.54 9.33
N PHE A 157 -0.53 11.16 8.26
CA PHE A 157 -0.53 11.96 7.03
C PHE A 157 -1.03 13.39 7.30
N LYS A 158 -0.23 14.36 6.89
CA LYS A 158 -0.54 15.78 7.07
C LYS A 158 -1.21 16.30 5.81
N LYS A 159 -2.53 16.15 5.73
CA LYS A 159 -3.27 16.62 4.58
C LYS A 159 -3.39 18.15 4.64
N ASN A 160 -2.99 18.81 3.54
CA ASN A 160 -3.16 20.26 3.45
C ASN A 160 -4.64 20.61 3.45
N SER A 161 -4.99 21.57 4.30
CA SER A 161 -6.37 21.99 4.50
C SER A 161 -6.78 23.17 3.60
N SER A 162 -6.07 23.35 2.52
CA SER A 162 -6.39 24.42 1.57
C SER A 162 -7.41 23.97 0.54
#